data_f3a3405deb3588656e3b42393f42463a
#
_entry.id   f3a3405deb3588656e3b42393f42463a
#
_cell.length_a   1.000
_cell.length_b   1.000
_cell.length_c   1.000
_cell.angle_alpha   90.00
_cell.angle_beta   90.00
_cell.angle_gamma   90.00
#
_symmetry.space_group_name_H-M   'P 1'
#
loop_
_entity.id
_entity.type
_entity.pdbx_description
1 polymer ?
#
loop_
_entity_poly.entity_id
_entity_poly.type
_entity_poly.pdbx_seq_one_letter_code
_entity_poly.pdbx_strand_id
1 'polypeptide(L)'
;MRQALSYLFLKAQAIVLLVFGQKRAALERFDAMLSLAPSNRYVMASRAHLLGELGDKHGAVEALQALAAAHPDHSAAWFNLGYMLDDMGRSSEAEPAFRRAIEVEPKMDRAWYGLALVLIRDRRFEEAVIALRKNTELQPMSPFGWYQLARVHVDRQQPDEAVKIIRHLNGFEPKVAAQLERETGLRIAQSS
;
A
#
# COMPACT_ATOMS: atom_id res chain seq x y z
N MET A 1 -6.12 25.52 -28.94
CA MET A 1 -6.82 24.51 -29.73
C MET A 1 -5.87 23.36 -30.19
N ARG A 2 -4.73 23.64 -30.84
CA ARG A 2 -3.75 22.61 -31.30
C ARG A 2 -3.21 21.72 -30.16
N GLN A 3 -2.80 22.31 -29.02
CA GLN A 3 -2.28 21.54 -27.88
C GLN A 3 -3.30 20.56 -27.28
N ALA A 4 -4.56 20.98 -27.17
CA ALA A 4 -5.63 20.11 -26.67
C ALA A 4 -5.89 18.92 -27.59
N LEU A 5 -5.86 19.14 -28.91
CA LEU A 5 -5.99 18.06 -29.89
C LEU A 5 -4.79 17.10 -29.84
N SER A 6 -3.56 17.64 -29.73
CA SER A 6 -2.36 16.80 -29.58
C SER A 6 -2.42 15.95 -28.31
N TYR A 7 -2.85 16.52 -27.19
CA TYR A 7 -3.04 15.79 -25.94
C TYR A 7 -4.05 14.66 -26.06
N LEU A 8 -5.23 14.93 -26.66
CA LEU A 8 -6.27 13.90 -26.87
C LEU A 8 -5.77 12.78 -27.79
N PHE A 9 -5.01 13.10 -28.82
CA PHE A 9 -4.43 12.13 -29.72
C PHE A 9 -3.40 11.24 -29.01
N LEU A 10 -2.49 11.82 -28.23
CA LEU A 10 -1.52 11.06 -27.42
C LEU A 10 -2.23 10.15 -26.40
N LYS A 11 -3.30 10.65 -25.76
CA LYS A 11 -4.11 9.85 -24.83
C LYS A 11 -4.74 8.65 -25.52
N ALA A 12 -5.33 8.84 -26.69
CA ALA A 12 -5.92 7.74 -27.47
C ALA A 12 -4.85 6.71 -27.87
N GLN A 13 -3.69 7.15 -28.32
CA GLN A 13 -2.57 6.26 -28.63
C GLN A 13 -2.10 5.48 -27.40
N ALA A 14 -1.93 6.13 -26.23
CA ALA A 14 -1.52 5.47 -25.01
C ALA A 14 -2.52 4.36 -24.61
N ILE A 15 -3.82 4.61 -24.68
CA ILE A 15 -4.85 3.62 -24.38
C ILE A 15 -4.75 2.41 -25.34
N VAL A 16 -4.64 2.65 -26.63
CA VAL A 16 -4.49 1.58 -27.64
C VAL A 16 -3.24 0.75 -27.36
N LEU A 17 -2.11 1.39 -27.11
CA LEU A 17 -0.85 0.71 -26.81
C LEU A 17 -0.94 -0.14 -25.54
N LEU A 18 -1.63 0.33 -24.51
CA LEU A 18 -1.87 -0.45 -23.29
C LEU A 18 -2.76 -1.67 -23.53
N VAL A 19 -3.80 -1.53 -24.34
CA VAL A 19 -4.67 -2.67 -24.72
C VAL A 19 -3.89 -3.77 -25.44
N PHE A 20 -2.90 -3.39 -26.28
CA PHE A 20 -2.02 -4.33 -26.96
C PHE A 20 -0.77 -4.72 -26.14
N GLY A 21 -0.69 -4.37 -24.84
CA GLY A 21 0.43 -4.72 -23.97
C GLY A 21 1.74 -4.01 -24.28
N GLN A 22 1.73 -3.00 -25.14
CA GLN A 22 2.91 -2.23 -25.55
C GLN A 22 3.28 -1.16 -24.51
N LYS A 23 3.62 -1.61 -23.29
CA LYS A 23 3.82 -0.76 -22.13
C LYS A 23 4.90 0.31 -22.32
N ARG A 24 6.04 -0.03 -22.96
CA ARG A 24 7.12 0.94 -23.22
C ARG A 24 6.67 2.06 -24.15
N ALA A 25 6.00 1.71 -25.25
CA ALA A 25 5.49 2.71 -26.18
C ALA A 25 4.39 3.59 -25.54
N ALA A 26 3.55 3.02 -24.66
CA ALA A 26 2.58 3.78 -23.88
C ALA A 26 3.26 4.78 -22.93
N LEU A 27 4.38 4.38 -22.31
CA LEU A 27 5.17 5.26 -21.42
C LEU A 27 5.67 6.50 -22.18
N GLU A 28 6.20 6.35 -23.41
CA GLU A 28 6.59 7.45 -24.26
C GLU A 28 5.43 8.42 -24.56
N ARG A 29 4.21 7.90 -24.72
CA ARG A 29 3.01 8.76 -24.91
C ARG A 29 2.67 9.54 -23.64
N PHE A 30 2.81 8.92 -22.45
CA PHE A 30 2.64 9.64 -21.19
C PHE A 30 3.71 10.71 -20.98
N ASP A 31 4.97 10.45 -21.33
CA ASP A 31 6.03 11.47 -21.28
C ASP A 31 5.71 12.66 -22.20
N ALA A 32 5.26 12.39 -23.43
CA ALA A 32 4.82 13.42 -24.35
C ALA A 32 3.59 14.20 -23.83
N MET A 33 2.64 13.51 -23.16
CA MET A 33 1.49 14.19 -22.54
C MET A 33 1.92 15.09 -21.38
N LEU A 34 2.89 14.67 -20.56
CA LEU A 34 3.44 15.49 -19.47
C LEU A 34 4.20 16.70 -19.99
N SER A 35 4.82 16.62 -21.16
CA SER A 35 5.44 17.81 -21.81
C SER A 35 4.40 18.86 -22.18
N LEU A 36 3.14 18.47 -22.44
CA LEU A 36 2.03 19.39 -22.73
C LEU A 36 1.26 19.81 -21.46
N ALA A 37 1.22 18.97 -20.45
CA ALA A 37 0.49 19.20 -19.20
C ALA A 37 1.27 18.61 -18.00
N PRO A 38 2.32 19.29 -17.51
CA PRO A 38 3.30 18.75 -16.56
C PRO A 38 2.70 18.29 -15.21
N SER A 39 1.63 18.93 -14.77
CA SER A 39 0.98 18.61 -13.48
C SER A 39 -0.33 17.83 -13.64
N ASN A 40 -0.54 17.16 -14.77
CA ASN A 40 -1.74 16.35 -14.93
C ASN A 40 -1.65 15.09 -14.06
N ARG A 41 -2.42 15.08 -12.98
CA ARG A 41 -2.43 14.01 -11.96
C ARG A 41 -2.63 12.62 -12.55
N TYR A 42 -3.58 12.47 -13.48
CA TYR A 42 -3.87 11.18 -14.11
C TYR A 42 -2.66 10.64 -14.89
N VAL A 43 -2.02 11.50 -15.69
CA VAL A 43 -0.86 11.10 -16.50
C VAL A 43 0.35 10.78 -15.63
N MET A 44 0.61 11.61 -14.60
CA MET A 44 1.68 11.34 -13.63
C MET A 44 1.48 9.99 -12.92
N ALA A 45 0.25 9.71 -12.46
CA ALA A 45 -0.08 8.45 -11.81
C ALA A 45 0.06 7.25 -12.76
N SER A 46 -0.42 7.38 -13.99
CA SER A 46 -0.33 6.33 -15.01
C SER A 46 1.12 6.03 -15.39
N ARG A 47 1.95 7.08 -15.53
CA ARG A 47 3.38 6.95 -15.77
C ARG A 47 4.08 6.19 -14.65
N ALA A 48 3.84 6.59 -13.41
CA ALA A 48 4.45 5.95 -12.23
C ALA A 48 4.07 4.47 -12.12
N HIS A 49 2.79 4.16 -12.33
CA HIS A 49 2.29 2.79 -12.34
C HIS A 49 2.97 1.95 -13.43
N LEU A 50 3.07 2.49 -14.63
CA LEU A 50 3.65 1.78 -15.78
C LEU A 50 5.15 1.52 -15.61
N LEU A 51 5.90 2.45 -15.00
CA LEU A 51 7.30 2.24 -14.62
C LEU A 51 7.44 1.06 -13.63
N GLY A 52 6.57 1.01 -12.63
CA GLY A 52 6.53 -0.13 -11.68
C GLY A 52 6.24 -1.45 -12.37
N GLU A 53 5.26 -1.49 -13.29
CA GLU A 53 4.93 -2.70 -14.07
C GLU A 53 6.05 -3.14 -15.04
N LEU A 54 6.87 -2.21 -15.49
CA LEU A 54 8.06 -2.48 -16.31
C LEU A 54 9.27 -2.91 -15.49
N GLY A 55 9.16 -2.91 -14.16
CA GLY A 55 10.24 -3.27 -13.23
C GLY A 55 11.21 -2.11 -12.94
N ASP A 56 10.99 -0.92 -13.50
CA ASP A 56 11.76 0.27 -13.16
C ASP A 56 11.28 0.88 -11.83
N LYS A 57 11.65 0.23 -10.74
CA LYS A 57 11.27 0.66 -9.39
C LYS A 57 11.84 2.04 -9.03
N HIS A 58 13.05 2.37 -9.48
CA HIS A 58 13.65 3.67 -9.23
C HIS A 58 12.89 4.77 -9.96
N GLY A 59 12.64 4.62 -11.24
CA GLY A 59 11.84 5.56 -12.02
C GLY A 59 10.41 5.69 -11.49
N ALA A 60 9.82 4.61 -10.99
CA ALA A 60 8.50 4.65 -10.34
C ALA A 60 8.51 5.48 -9.06
N VAL A 61 9.53 5.34 -8.20
CA VAL A 61 9.69 6.15 -6.98
C VAL A 61 9.83 7.62 -7.33
N GLU A 62 10.70 7.99 -8.28
CA GLU A 62 10.88 9.38 -8.73
C GLU A 62 9.57 9.97 -9.27
N ALA A 63 8.84 9.20 -10.08
CA ALA A 63 7.55 9.62 -10.62
C ALA A 63 6.49 9.79 -9.53
N LEU A 64 6.45 8.91 -8.51
CA LEU A 64 5.54 9.01 -7.36
C LEU A 64 5.90 10.19 -6.46
N GLN A 65 7.18 10.46 -6.24
CA GLN A 65 7.63 11.65 -5.50
C GLN A 65 7.20 12.93 -6.20
N ALA A 66 7.41 13.02 -7.53
CA ALA A 66 6.95 14.16 -8.33
C ALA A 66 5.42 14.32 -8.27
N LEU A 67 4.67 13.22 -8.34
CA LEU A 67 3.20 13.23 -8.22
C LEU A 67 2.76 13.72 -6.84
N ALA A 68 3.35 13.20 -5.77
CA ALA A 68 3.03 13.58 -4.39
C ALA A 68 3.38 15.05 -4.11
N ALA A 69 4.49 15.55 -4.67
CA ALA A 69 4.86 16.97 -4.56
C ALA A 69 3.91 17.90 -5.32
N ALA A 70 3.47 17.50 -6.53
CA ALA A 70 2.53 18.29 -7.33
C ALA A 70 1.10 18.22 -6.80
N HIS A 71 0.72 17.14 -6.12
CA HIS A 71 -0.61 16.87 -5.60
C HIS A 71 -0.54 16.33 -4.15
N PRO A 72 -0.19 17.18 -3.17
CA PRO A 72 0.03 16.76 -1.79
C PRO A 72 -1.23 16.24 -1.08
N ASP A 73 -2.40 16.51 -1.62
CA ASP A 73 -3.72 16.01 -1.21
C ASP A 73 -4.10 14.66 -1.82
N HIS A 74 -3.25 14.08 -2.67
CA HIS A 74 -3.51 12.81 -3.33
C HIS A 74 -2.99 11.63 -2.49
N SER A 75 -3.80 11.13 -1.58
CA SER A 75 -3.48 10.03 -0.66
C SER A 75 -2.90 8.79 -1.35
N ALA A 76 -3.47 8.42 -2.50
CA ALA A 76 -3.01 7.27 -3.28
C ALA A 76 -1.57 7.43 -3.80
N ALA A 77 -1.11 8.65 -4.09
CA ALA A 77 0.28 8.88 -4.49
C ALA A 77 1.24 8.60 -3.32
N TRP A 78 0.91 9.09 -2.13
CA TRP A 78 1.68 8.85 -0.93
C TRP A 78 1.70 7.37 -0.53
N PHE A 79 0.55 6.70 -0.60
CA PHE A 79 0.47 5.26 -0.36
C PHE A 79 1.33 4.45 -1.34
N ASN A 80 1.21 4.73 -2.65
CA ASN A 80 1.98 4.01 -3.67
C ASN A 80 3.48 4.29 -3.54
N LEU A 81 3.87 5.51 -3.15
CA LEU A 81 5.27 5.84 -2.84
C LEU A 81 5.77 5.00 -1.67
N GLY A 82 5.03 4.98 -0.56
CA GLY A 82 5.37 4.16 0.62
C GLY A 82 5.50 2.68 0.26
N TYR A 83 4.54 2.15 -0.50
CA TYR A 83 4.55 0.76 -0.95
C TYR A 83 5.78 0.43 -1.81
N MET A 84 6.11 1.28 -2.79
CA MET A 84 7.26 1.06 -3.67
C MET A 84 8.58 1.15 -2.92
N LEU A 85 8.71 2.12 -2.01
CA LEU A 85 9.89 2.26 -1.14
C LEU A 85 10.06 1.03 -0.23
N ASP A 86 8.97 0.55 0.34
CA ASP A 86 8.94 -0.63 1.17
C ASP A 86 9.35 -1.90 0.42
N ASP A 87 8.83 -2.08 -0.79
CA ASP A 87 9.18 -3.18 -1.69
C ASP A 87 10.67 -3.15 -2.14
N MET A 88 11.29 -1.97 -2.08
CA MET A 88 12.74 -1.79 -2.29
C MET A 88 13.57 -1.93 -1.01
N GLY A 89 12.96 -2.23 0.15
CA GLY A 89 13.64 -2.33 1.44
C GLY A 89 14.02 -0.98 2.07
N ARG A 90 13.51 0.14 1.52
CA ARG A 90 13.76 1.52 2.00
C ARG A 90 12.74 1.92 3.06
N SER A 91 12.66 1.13 4.14
CA SER A 91 11.61 1.27 5.18
C SER A 91 11.59 2.64 5.85
N SER A 92 12.77 3.23 6.10
CA SER A 92 12.89 4.57 6.71
C SER A 92 12.28 5.69 5.86
N GLU A 93 12.20 5.50 4.54
CA GLU A 93 11.57 6.44 3.62
C GLU A 93 10.10 6.08 3.35
N ALA A 94 9.74 4.81 3.47
CA ALA A 94 8.37 4.34 3.30
C ALA A 94 7.45 4.83 4.43
N GLU A 95 7.95 4.87 5.67
CA GLU A 95 7.16 5.29 6.84
C GLU A 95 6.54 6.69 6.68
N PRO A 96 7.32 7.76 6.40
CA PRO A 96 6.74 9.09 6.23
C PRO A 96 5.72 9.16 5.09
N ALA A 97 5.91 8.39 4.02
CA ALA A 97 4.96 8.34 2.94
C ALA A 97 3.61 7.71 3.37
N PHE A 98 3.63 6.57 4.10
CA PHE A 98 2.41 5.98 4.65
C PHE A 98 1.73 6.91 5.66
N ARG A 99 2.48 7.57 6.55
CA ARG A 99 1.92 8.55 7.49
C ARG A 99 1.24 9.70 6.74
N ARG A 100 1.85 10.21 5.68
CA ARG A 100 1.25 11.26 4.88
C ARG A 100 -0.03 10.80 4.16
N ALA A 101 -0.06 9.57 3.64
CA ALA A 101 -1.26 8.98 3.07
C ALA A 101 -2.41 8.94 4.09
N ILE A 102 -2.11 8.56 5.34
CA ILE A 102 -3.07 8.50 6.46
C ILE A 102 -3.56 9.90 6.87
N GLU A 103 -2.67 10.89 6.92
CA GLU A 103 -3.05 12.27 7.22
C GLU A 103 -4.04 12.83 6.20
N VAL A 104 -3.82 12.54 4.91
CA VAL A 104 -4.71 12.97 3.82
C VAL A 104 -6.01 12.16 3.81
N GLU A 105 -5.93 10.86 4.05
CA GLU A 105 -7.08 9.95 4.02
C GLU A 105 -7.05 8.97 5.21
N PRO A 106 -7.56 9.38 6.38
CA PRO A 106 -7.52 8.55 7.60
C PRO A 106 -8.26 7.20 7.50
N LYS A 107 -9.11 7.04 6.49
CA LYS A 107 -9.85 5.80 6.22
C LYS A 107 -9.16 4.87 5.21
N MET A 108 -7.96 5.20 4.75
CA MET A 108 -7.18 4.33 3.87
C MET A 108 -6.58 3.17 4.67
N ASP A 109 -7.31 2.07 4.76
CA ASP A 109 -6.93 0.85 5.48
C ASP A 109 -5.55 0.30 5.05
N ARG A 110 -5.27 0.34 3.75
CA ARG A 110 -4.00 -0.12 3.18
C ARG A 110 -2.80 0.68 3.69
N ALA A 111 -2.95 1.98 3.90
CA ALA A 111 -1.87 2.81 4.42
C ALA A 111 -1.57 2.50 5.90
N TRP A 112 -2.60 2.24 6.70
CA TRP A 112 -2.44 1.77 8.08
C TRP A 112 -1.75 0.41 8.13
N TYR A 113 -2.12 -0.51 7.24
CA TYR A 113 -1.47 -1.82 7.16
C TYR A 113 0.00 -1.70 6.73
N GLY A 114 0.30 -0.91 5.68
CA GLY A 114 1.66 -0.67 5.22
C GLY A 114 2.55 -0.04 6.31
N LEU A 115 2.03 0.97 7.02
CA LEU A 115 2.71 1.58 8.16
C LEU A 115 3.02 0.54 9.24
N ALA A 116 2.06 -0.32 9.56
CA ALA A 116 2.26 -1.34 10.57
C ALA A 116 3.37 -2.33 10.20
N LEU A 117 3.45 -2.75 8.94
CA LEU A 117 4.50 -3.67 8.49
C LEU A 117 5.90 -3.06 8.60
N VAL A 118 6.05 -1.77 8.26
CA VAL A 118 7.31 -1.03 8.47
C VAL A 118 7.68 -0.99 9.95
N LEU A 119 6.73 -0.62 10.81
CA LEU A 119 6.94 -0.53 12.26
C LEU A 119 7.29 -1.88 12.90
N ILE A 120 6.70 -2.98 12.41
CA ILE A 120 7.05 -4.34 12.86
C ILE A 120 8.50 -4.66 12.54
N ARG A 121 8.96 -4.37 11.33
CA ARG A 121 10.36 -4.59 10.94
C ARG A 121 11.33 -3.79 11.79
N ASP A 122 10.96 -2.57 12.13
CA ASP A 122 11.76 -1.69 12.99
C ASP A 122 11.61 -2.01 14.48
N ARG A 123 10.84 -3.08 14.82
CA ARG A 123 10.54 -3.54 16.18
C ARG A 123 9.84 -2.49 17.06
N ARG A 124 9.18 -1.53 16.46
CA ARG A 124 8.35 -0.52 17.11
C ARG A 124 6.94 -1.06 17.34
N PHE A 125 6.86 -2.10 18.15
CA PHE A 125 5.65 -2.91 18.31
C PHE A 125 4.47 -2.14 18.89
N GLU A 126 4.68 -1.19 19.78
CA GLU A 126 3.63 -0.35 20.37
C GLU A 126 2.90 0.44 19.29
N GLU A 127 3.66 1.10 18.41
CA GLU A 127 3.08 1.87 17.30
C GLU A 127 2.45 0.95 16.24
N ALA A 128 3.05 -0.21 15.99
CA ALA A 128 2.48 -1.21 15.09
C ALA A 128 1.11 -1.69 15.56
N VAL A 129 0.93 -1.92 16.87
CA VAL A 129 -0.39 -2.28 17.43
C VAL A 129 -1.43 -1.19 17.18
N ILE A 130 -1.08 0.09 17.33
CA ILE A 130 -2.00 1.21 17.06
C ILE A 130 -2.41 1.20 15.59
N ALA A 131 -1.45 1.07 14.68
CA ALA A 131 -1.72 1.05 13.24
C ALA A 131 -2.57 -0.17 12.82
N LEU A 132 -2.27 -1.38 13.37
CA LEU A 132 -3.02 -2.58 13.08
C LEU A 132 -4.44 -2.55 13.65
N ARG A 133 -4.63 -2.01 14.84
CA ARG A 133 -5.99 -1.80 15.40
C ARG A 133 -6.81 -0.90 14.49
N LYS A 134 -6.20 0.19 13.96
CA LYS A 134 -6.90 1.05 13.01
C LYS A 134 -7.22 0.34 11.69
N ASN A 135 -6.30 -0.46 11.18
CA ASN A 135 -6.54 -1.30 10.00
C ASN A 135 -7.70 -2.29 10.24
N THR A 136 -7.72 -3.01 11.38
CA THR A 136 -8.78 -3.96 11.70
C THR A 136 -10.14 -3.33 11.98
N GLU A 137 -10.18 -2.09 12.50
CA GLU A 137 -11.41 -1.30 12.59
C GLU A 137 -11.99 -0.96 11.21
N LEU A 138 -11.14 -0.62 10.26
CA LEU A 138 -11.53 -0.26 8.89
C LEU A 138 -11.90 -1.50 8.05
N GLN A 139 -11.26 -2.64 8.33
CA GLN A 139 -11.43 -3.91 7.61
C GLN A 139 -11.63 -5.09 8.59
N PRO A 140 -12.76 -5.12 9.33
CA PRO A 140 -12.95 -6.07 10.42
C PRO A 140 -12.99 -7.54 9.97
N MET A 141 -13.39 -7.81 8.73
CA MET A 141 -13.47 -9.14 8.14
C MET A 141 -12.23 -9.52 7.32
N SER A 142 -11.22 -8.67 7.24
CA SER A 142 -9.95 -8.98 6.56
C SER A 142 -9.00 -9.68 7.55
N PRO A 143 -8.54 -10.90 7.28
CA PRO A 143 -7.69 -11.63 8.23
C PRO A 143 -6.27 -11.05 8.36
N PHE A 144 -5.81 -10.28 7.39
CA PHE A 144 -4.40 -9.85 7.31
C PHE A 144 -3.99 -8.97 8.49
N GLY A 145 -4.79 -7.96 8.82
CA GLY A 145 -4.53 -7.08 9.95
C GLY A 145 -4.57 -7.82 11.29
N TRP A 146 -5.57 -8.68 11.47
CA TRP A 146 -5.71 -9.51 12.67
C TRP A 146 -4.55 -10.50 12.84
N TYR A 147 -4.12 -11.13 11.74
CA TYR A 147 -2.98 -12.03 11.76
C TYR A 147 -1.70 -11.32 12.27
N GLN A 148 -1.39 -10.16 11.70
CA GLN A 148 -0.23 -9.39 12.13
C GLN A 148 -0.38 -8.89 13.57
N LEU A 149 -1.57 -8.47 13.98
CA LEU A 149 -1.84 -8.00 15.33
C LEU A 149 -1.62 -9.12 16.37
N ALA A 150 -2.06 -10.35 16.08
CA ALA A 150 -1.78 -11.49 16.93
C ALA A 150 -0.28 -11.76 17.07
N ARG A 151 0.47 -11.74 15.95
CA ARG A 151 1.91 -11.96 15.95
C ARG A 151 2.66 -10.89 16.75
N VAL A 152 2.29 -9.63 16.57
CA VAL A 152 2.90 -8.52 17.34
C VAL A 152 2.64 -8.68 18.83
N HIS A 153 1.46 -9.16 19.26
CA HIS A 153 1.22 -9.43 20.68
C HIS A 153 2.07 -10.60 21.21
N VAL A 154 2.34 -11.62 20.38
CA VAL A 154 3.29 -12.69 20.73
C VAL A 154 4.71 -12.11 20.90
N ASP A 155 5.19 -11.31 19.97
CA ASP A 155 6.51 -10.67 20.01
C ASP A 155 6.67 -9.76 21.24
N ARG A 156 5.57 -9.17 21.71
CA ARG A 156 5.50 -8.36 22.93
C ARG A 156 5.35 -9.18 24.22
N GLN A 157 5.38 -10.51 24.12
CA GLN A 157 5.15 -11.42 25.25
C GLN A 157 3.77 -11.24 25.92
N GLN A 158 2.74 -10.98 25.12
CA GLN A 158 1.35 -10.80 25.54
C GLN A 158 0.46 -11.92 24.98
N PRO A 159 0.66 -13.18 25.41
CA PRO A 159 -0.04 -14.34 24.84
C PRO A 159 -1.56 -14.27 25.01
N ASP A 160 -2.06 -13.70 26.10
CA ASP A 160 -3.48 -13.58 26.35
C ASP A 160 -4.20 -12.71 25.30
N GLU A 161 -3.55 -11.60 24.88
CA GLU A 161 -4.08 -10.75 23.81
C GLU A 161 -4.03 -11.47 22.46
N ALA A 162 -2.96 -12.20 22.17
CA ALA A 162 -2.86 -13.01 20.96
C ALA A 162 -3.96 -14.09 20.91
N VAL A 163 -4.24 -14.80 22.01
CA VAL A 163 -5.30 -15.81 22.10
C VAL A 163 -6.69 -15.22 21.86
N LYS A 164 -6.97 -14.01 22.38
CA LYS A 164 -8.23 -13.30 22.10
C LYS A 164 -8.42 -13.06 20.60
N ILE A 165 -7.35 -12.62 19.92
CA ILE A 165 -7.37 -12.35 18.49
C ILE A 165 -7.51 -13.64 17.69
N ILE A 166 -6.79 -14.71 18.04
CA ILE A 166 -6.92 -16.02 17.40
C ILE A 166 -8.36 -16.54 17.52
N ARG A 167 -8.99 -16.40 18.70
CA ARG A 167 -10.40 -16.75 18.89
C ARG A 167 -11.34 -15.93 18.02
N HIS A 168 -11.10 -14.63 17.89
CA HIS A 168 -11.86 -13.77 16.99
C HIS A 168 -11.73 -14.22 15.54
N LEU A 169 -10.51 -14.46 15.06
CA LEU A 169 -10.23 -14.99 13.71
C LEU A 169 -10.94 -16.35 13.48
N ASN A 170 -10.97 -17.22 14.46
CA ASN A 170 -11.63 -18.52 14.33
C ASN A 170 -13.13 -18.40 14.02
N GLY A 171 -13.75 -17.28 14.37
CA GLY A 171 -15.16 -17.01 14.09
C GLY A 171 -15.47 -16.73 12.62
N PHE A 172 -14.50 -16.27 11.81
CA PHE A 172 -14.73 -15.95 10.40
C PHE A 172 -13.66 -16.49 9.45
N GLU A 173 -12.42 -16.73 9.91
CA GLU A 173 -11.30 -17.30 9.13
C GLU A 173 -10.60 -18.42 9.93
N PRO A 174 -11.26 -19.60 10.13
CA PRO A 174 -10.71 -20.68 10.97
C PRO A 174 -9.36 -21.21 10.49
N LYS A 175 -9.10 -21.17 9.18
CA LYS A 175 -7.82 -21.63 8.61
C LYS A 175 -6.66 -20.75 9.06
N VAL A 176 -6.86 -19.42 9.08
CA VAL A 176 -5.86 -18.45 9.55
C VAL A 176 -5.65 -18.58 11.05
N ALA A 177 -6.73 -18.76 11.83
CA ALA A 177 -6.64 -19.03 13.26
C ALA A 177 -5.81 -20.29 13.54
N ALA A 178 -6.10 -21.40 12.87
CA ALA A 178 -5.36 -22.66 13.02
C ALA A 178 -3.88 -22.53 12.57
N GLN A 179 -3.60 -21.68 11.59
CA GLN A 179 -2.22 -21.36 11.19
C GLN A 179 -1.48 -20.64 12.33
N LEU A 180 -2.09 -19.60 12.93
CA LEU A 180 -1.51 -18.89 14.07
C LEU A 180 -1.28 -19.80 15.27
N GLU A 181 -2.23 -20.69 15.60
CA GLU A 181 -2.02 -21.67 16.68
C GLU A 181 -0.79 -22.55 16.44
N ARG A 182 -0.58 -23.01 15.21
CA ARG A 182 0.60 -23.81 14.86
C ARG A 182 1.91 -23.01 14.94
N GLU A 183 1.89 -21.77 14.46
CA GLU A 183 3.09 -20.92 14.40
C GLU A 183 3.50 -20.39 15.78
N THR A 184 2.52 -20.10 16.64
CA THR A 184 2.76 -19.49 17.95
C THR A 184 2.81 -20.48 19.10
N GLY A 185 2.27 -21.70 18.91
CA GLY A 185 2.07 -22.70 19.97
C GLY A 185 0.91 -22.38 20.91
N LEU A 186 0.22 -21.25 20.73
CA LEU A 186 -0.93 -20.86 21.51
C LEU A 186 -2.17 -21.68 21.09
N ARG A 187 -3.04 -21.98 22.05
CA ARG A 187 -4.27 -22.74 21.81
C ARG A 187 -5.48 -21.94 22.26
N ILE A 188 -6.51 -21.86 21.44
CA ILE A 188 -7.82 -21.44 21.89
C ILE A 188 -8.48 -22.63 22.61
N ALA A 189 -8.81 -22.46 23.89
CA ALA A 189 -9.60 -23.49 24.58
C ALA A 189 -10.87 -23.76 23.78
N GLN A 190 -11.11 -25.03 23.44
CA GLN A 190 -12.39 -25.46 22.86
C GLN A 190 -13.47 -25.24 23.94
N SER A 191 -14.47 -24.42 23.59
CA SER A 191 -15.66 -24.28 24.43
C SER A 191 -16.36 -25.64 24.44
N SER A 192 -16.38 -26.26 25.61
CA SER A 192 -17.10 -27.50 25.87
C SER A 192 -18.60 -27.23 25.77
#